data_4c78c5f84f38468d17836b378daa227b
#
_entry.id   4c78c5f84f38468d17836b378daa227b
#
_cell.length_a   1.000
_cell.length_b   1.000
_cell.length_c   1.000
_cell.angle_alpha   90.00
_cell.angle_beta   90.00
_cell.angle_gamma   90.00
#
_symmetry.space_group_name_H-M   'P 1'
#
loop_
_entity.id
_entity.type
_entity.pdbx_description
1 polymer ?
#
loop_
_entity_poly.entity_id
_entity_poly.type
_entity_poly.pdbx_seq_one_letter_code
_entity_poly.pdbx_strand_id
1 'polypeptide(L)'
;MTQALFATHEVLNQSPSFEDVDLFALDRPLADAVAANGGAVAHGELSEFGKHWGSAAMAARGRVANENTPKLRIFDSRGNRRDEVEFHPAYHELMAHSAHAGVHNSTWTAEGKPAGGASEVVRAARFYMASQVETGHLCPITMTRAERDGDAYRITGHKWFMSAPMCDAFLVLAQANDGLSCFFMPRFAPDGSVNAIRFQRLKDKLGNRSNASSEVEFTGAYAERVGDEGKGIRTIIQMVQLTRQDCAIASAALMRSGLAHALHHARHRSVFQKHLADQPLMQAVLSDMALHVEASIALVMRLCRSFDRAPADAKEAAYMRLLTPAIKYWVCKSAPGFLYEAMECLGGNGYVEEGILARHYRESPVNAIWEGSGNVMCLDVLRALSREADAASAVLRDLTDETQGLPGAGEAVAFIGKAFRRPDSERVARLAVEKLALLAAAAALNPVSPRHAELFAATRLAGNHASMYGAVDLAPGDVSALLERALP
;
A
#
# COMPACT_ATOMS: atom_id res chain seq x y z
N MET A 1 31.44 -24.91 7.18
CA MET A 1 32.85 -24.87 7.63
C MET A 1 33.79 -24.04 6.74
N THR A 2 33.31 -23.20 5.84
CA THR A 2 34.11 -22.38 4.91
C THR A 2 34.29 -20.92 5.33
N GLN A 3 33.60 -20.46 6.35
CA GLN A 3 33.63 -19.06 6.81
C GLN A 3 34.88 -18.73 7.69
N ALA A 4 35.46 -19.74 8.30
CA ALA A 4 36.59 -19.52 9.24
C ALA A 4 37.94 -19.21 8.57
N LEU A 5 38.12 -19.52 7.29
CA LEU A 5 39.43 -19.38 6.59
C LEU A 5 39.76 -17.93 6.16
N PHE A 6 38.75 -17.04 6.10
CA PHE A 6 38.94 -15.65 5.68
C PHE A 6 38.51 -14.61 6.72
N ALA A 7 38.11 -15.07 7.92
CA ALA A 7 37.72 -14.17 8.99
C ALA A 7 38.95 -13.44 9.53
N THR A 8 39.00 -12.14 9.38
CA THR A 8 40.07 -11.27 9.93
C THR A 8 39.76 -10.77 11.33
N HIS A 9 38.51 -10.91 11.79
CA HIS A 9 38.01 -10.48 13.10
C HIS A 9 36.72 -11.21 13.43
N GLU A 10 36.32 -11.17 14.69
CA GLU A 10 35.01 -11.60 15.16
C GLU A 10 34.01 -10.45 15.04
N VAL A 11 32.85 -10.71 14.42
CA VAL A 11 31.76 -9.74 14.33
C VAL A 11 30.96 -9.78 15.62
N LEU A 12 31.00 -8.67 16.38
CA LEU A 12 30.31 -8.54 17.66
C LEU A 12 29.27 -7.42 17.60
N ASN A 13 28.23 -7.52 18.44
CA ASN A 13 27.23 -6.47 18.62
C ASN A 13 26.53 -6.02 17.31
N GLN A 14 26.25 -6.95 16.42
CA GLN A 14 25.41 -6.77 15.23
C GLN A 14 24.14 -7.62 15.35
N SER A 15 23.02 -7.11 14.85
CA SER A 15 21.80 -7.90 14.75
C SER A 15 21.97 -9.01 13.71
N PRO A 16 21.46 -10.22 13.94
CA PRO A 16 21.36 -11.23 12.89
C PRO A 16 20.42 -10.76 11.77
N SER A 17 20.45 -11.43 10.61
CA SER A 17 19.50 -11.18 9.54
C SER A 17 18.07 -11.37 10.05
N PHE A 18 17.15 -10.48 9.64
CA PHE A 18 15.72 -10.62 9.92
C PHE A 18 15.05 -11.30 8.72
N GLU A 19 15.27 -12.60 8.63
CA GLU A 19 14.83 -13.49 7.54
C GLU A 19 14.37 -14.83 8.14
N ASP A 20 13.76 -15.68 7.33
CA ASP A 20 13.20 -16.99 7.72
C ASP A 20 12.18 -16.88 8.86
N VAL A 21 11.30 -15.87 8.75
CA VAL A 21 10.26 -15.54 9.72
C VAL A 21 8.86 -15.74 9.14
N ASP A 22 7.88 -15.97 9.98
CA ASP A 22 6.47 -15.93 9.61
C ASP A 22 5.95 -14.50 9.71
N LEU A 23 5.81 -13.81 8.56
CA LEU A 23 5.35 -12.43 8.50
C LEU A 23 3.94 -12.23 9.04
N PHE A 24 3.10 -13.28 9.05
CA PHE A 24 1.76 -13.21 9.60
C PHE A 24 1.75 -13.44 11.12
N ALA A 25 2.43 -14.49 11.59
CA ALA A 25 2.46 -14.84 13.01
C ALA A 25 3.19 -13.79 13.87
N LEU A 26 4.20 -13.13 13.32
CA LEU A 26 4.94 -12.04 13.98
C LEU A 26 4.22 -10.68 13.92
N ASP A 27 3.10 -10.59 13.20
CA ASP A 27 2.31 -9.36 13.07
C ASP A 27 0.94 -9.53 13.75
N ARG A 28 0.93 -9.48 15.08
CA ARG A 28 -0.32 -9.57 15.84
C ARG A 28 -1.36 -8.53 15.43
N PRO A 29 -0.98 -7.25 15.19
CA PRO A 29 -1.91 -6.26 14.66
C PRO A 29 -2.58 -6.71 13.36
N LEU A 30 -1.85 -7.30 12.42
CA LEU A 30 -2.42 -7.83 11.19
C LEU A 30 -3.37 -8.99 11.46
N ALA A 31 -2.95 -9.98 12.26
CA ALA A 31 -3.77 -11.15 12.57
C ALA A 31 -5.10 -10.76 13.22
N ASP A 32 -5.07 -9.86 14.19
CA ASP A 32 -6.27 -9.37 14.89
C ASP A 32 -7.16 -8.52 13.96
N ALA A 33 -6.57 -7.65 13.13
CA ALA A 33 -7.32 -6.85 12.17
C ALA A 33 -7.99 -7.73 11.09
N VAL A 34 -7.31 -8.76 10.60
CA VAL A 34 -7.88 -9.75 9.67
C VAL A 34 -9.05 -10.49 10.33
N ALA A 35 -8.87 -10.96 11.56
CA ALA A 35 -9.92 -11.66 12.30
C ALA A 35 -11.14 -10.77 12.56
N ALA A 36 -10.94 -9.54 13.02
CA ALA A 36 -12.01 -8.55 13.28
C ALA A 36 -12.81 -8.18 12.02
N ASN A 37 -12.21 -8.33 10.83
CA ASN A 37 -12.86 -8.04 9.57
C ASN A 37 -13.33 -9.29 8.80
N GLY A 38 -13.42 -10.46 9.46
CA GLY A 38 -14.04 -11.66 8.95
C GLY A 38 -13.10 -12.68 8.31
N GLY A 39 -11.78 -12.43 8.30
CA GLY A 39 -10.78 -13.30 7.68
C GLY A 39 -10.21 -14.39 8.60
N ALA A 40 -10.75 -14.59 9.81
CA ALA A 40 -10.21 -15.53 10.81
C ALA A 40 -10.04 -16.98 10.29
N VAL A 41 -10.89 -17.43 9.40
CA VAL A 41 -10.84 -18.80 8.81
C VAL A 41 -9.59 -19.02 7.96
N ALA A 42 -8.94 -17.98 7.46
CA ALA A 42 -7.75 -18.04 6.61
C ALA A 42 -6.44 -18.01 7.42
N HIS A 43 -6.47 -18.02 8.74
CA HIS A 43 -5.28 -17.84 9.60
C HIS A 43 -4.13 -18.80 9.24
N GLY A 44 -4.41 -20.11 9.10
CA GLY A 44 -3.40 -21.10 8.77
C GLY A 44 -2.79 -20.88 7.39
N GLU A 45 -3.60 -20.55 6.40
CA GLU A 45 -3.16 -20.24 5.03
C GLU A 45 -2.31 -18.97 4.97
N LEU A 46 -2.70 -17.92 5.71
CA LEU A 46 -1.94 -16.68 5.79
C LEU A 46 -0.60 -16.86 6.51
N SER A 47 -0.52 -17.73 7.52
CA SER A 47 0.74 -18.09 8.17
C SER A 47 1.68 -18.82 7.21
N GLU A 48 1.19 -19.80 6.44
CA GLU A 48 2.03 -20.47 5.43
C GLU A 48 2.51 -19.50 4.33
N PHE A 49 1.65 -18.59 3.89
CA PHE A 49 2.05 -17.51 2.99
C PHE A 49 3.10 -16.61 3.65
N GLY A 50 2.93 -16.26 4.91
CA GLY A 50 3.86 -15.44 5.70
C GLY A 50 5.24 -16.06 5.84
N LYS A 51 5.33 -17.37 6.10
CA LYS A 51 6.59 -18.13 6.15
C LYS A 51 7.31 -18.13 4.79
N HIS A 52 6.54 -18.35 3.72
CA HIS A 52 7.11 -18.35 2.37
C HIS A 52 7.70 -16.98 2.01
N TRP A 53 6.92 -15.90 2.18
CA TRP A 53 7.37 -14.54 1.84
C TRP A 53 8.40 -13.98 2.83
N GLY A 54 8.41 -14.41 4.09
CA GLY A 54 9.41 -14.04 5.08
C GLY A 54 10.73 -14.81 4.99
N SER A 55 10.88 -15.71 4.01
CA SER A 55 12.10 -16.50 3.83
C SER A 55 13.27 -15.68 3.28
N ALA A 56 14.50 -16.05 3.66
CA ALA A 56 15.74 -15.50 3.11
C ALA A 56 15.78 -15.58 1.57
N ALA A 57 15.21 -16.62 0.99
CA ALA A 57 15.12 -16.80 -0.45
C ALA A 57 14.26 -15.71 -1.13
N MET A 58 13.10 -15.36 -0.56
CA MET A 58 12.24 -14.30 -1.10
C MET A 58 12.85 -12.91 -0.89
N ALA A 59 13.47 -12.65 0.25
CA ALA A 59 14.22 -11.43 0.52
C ALA A 59 15.34 -11.21 -0.52
N ALA A 60 16.11 -12.26 -0.83
CA ALA A 60 17.15 -12.22 -1.87
C ALA A 60 16.57 -11.94 -3.26
N ARG A 61 15.42 -12.55 -3.64
CA ARG A 61 14.75 -12.25 -4.93
C ARG A 61 14.33 -10.79 -5.02
N GLY A 62 13.73 -10.26 -3.96
CA GLY A 62 13.33 -8.85 -3.92
C GLY A 62 14.52 -7.90 -4.09
N ARG A 63 15.65 -8.18 -3.45
CA ARG A 63 16.89 -7.41 -3.59
C ARG A 63 17.44 -7.50 -5.03
N VAL A 64 17.64 -8.70 -5.54
CA VAL A 64 18.22 -8.93 -6.87
C VAL A 64 17.36 -8.33 -7.99
N ALA A 65 16.03 -8.40 -7.90
CA ALA A 65 15.12 -7.78 -8.88
C ALA A 65 15.27 -6.25 -8.93
N ASN A 66 15.56 -5.60 -7.79
CA ASN A 66 15.75 -4.15 -7.73
C ASN A 66 17.18 -3.70 -8.09
N GLU A 67 18.19 -4.52 -7.86
CA GLU A 67 19.57 -4.29 -8.31
C GLU A 67 19.72 -4.44 -9.83
N ASN A 68 18.94 -5.34 -10.43
CA ASN A 68 18.94 -5.62 -11.87
C ASN A 68 17.68 -5.06 -12.52
N THR A 69 17.65 -3.75 -12.74
CA THR A 69 16.51 -3.05 -13.31
C THR A 69 16.17 -3.55 -14.71
N PRO A 70 14.89 -3.50 -15.16
CA PRO A 70 14.47 -3.90 -16.49
C PRO A 70 15.22 -3.15 -17.59
N LYS A 71 15.48 -3.83 -18.71
CA LYS A 71 16.16 -3.27 -19.87
C LYS A 71 15.24 -3.25 -21.07
N LEU A 72 15.16 -2.12 -21.77
CA LEU A 72 14.38 -1.99 -22.99
C LEU A 72 15.23 -2.39 -24.22
N ARG A 73 14.68 -3.29 -25.03
CA ARG A 73 15.20 -3.71 -26.35
C ARG A 73 14.30 -3.17 -27.44
N ILE A 74 14.60 -1.99 -27.96
CA ILE A 74 13.79 -1.36 -29.02
C ILE A 74 14.03 -2.07 -30.35
N PHE A 75 15.29 -2.44 -30.67
CA PHE A 75 15.67 -3.09 -31.90
C PHE A 75 16.46 -4.38 -31.64
N ASP A 76 16.37 -5.32 -32.60
CA ASP A 76 17.27 -6.47 -32.65
C ASP A 76 18.62 -6.09 -33.31
N SER A 77 19.53 -7.06 -33.39
CA SER A 77 20.85 -6.87 -34.00
C SER A 77 20.83 -6.55 -35.51
N ARG A 78 19.67 -6.69 -36.15
CA ARG A 78 19.47 -6.41 -37.59
C ARG A 78 18.68 -5.12 -37.83
N GLY A 79 18.32 -4.38 -36.75
CA GLY A 79 17.56 -3.15 -36.87
C GLY A 79 16.03 -3.34 -36.93
N ASN A 80 15.53 -4.56 -36.79
CA ASN A 80 14.08 -4.78 -36.70
C ASN A 80 13.57 -4.34 -35.32
N ARG A 81 12.45 -3.62 -35.32
CA ARG A 81 11.84 -3.12 -34.10
C ARG A 81 11.21 -4.27 -33.26
N ARG A 82 11.57 -4.34 -32.00
CA ARG A 82 11.12 -5.39 -31.04
C ARG A 82 10.17 -4.86 -29.99
N ASP A 83 10.46 -3.70 -29.41
CA ASP A 83 9.72 -3.13 -28.27
C ASP A 83 9.54 -4.14 -27.12
N GLU A 84 10.62 -4.77 -26.69
CA GLU A 84 10.67 -5.80 -25.66
C GLU A 84 11.32 -5.26 -24.39
N VAL A 85 10.81 -5.68 -23.22
CA VAL A 85 11.44 -5.42 -21.92
C VAL A 85 12.00 -6.72 -21.37
N GLU A 86 13.30 -6.73 -21.09
CA GLU A 86 13.97 -7.84 -20.42
C GLU A 86 13.97 -7.58 -18.91
N PHE A 87 13.44 -8.53 -18.15
CA PHE A 87 13.49 -8.55 -16.70
C PHE A 87 14.49 -9.59 -16.20
N HIS A 88 15.06 -9.35 -15.03
CA HIS A 88 15.83 -10.37 -14.34
C HIS A 88 14.93 -11.55 -13.94
N PRO A 89 15.40 -12.83 -13.96
CA PRO A 89 14.61 -13.99 -13.57
C PRO A 89 13.95 -13.86 -12.18
N ALA A 90 14.61 -13.23 -11.22
CA ALA A 90 14.05 -12.98 -9.90
C ALA A 90 12.73 -12.19 -9.93
N TYR A 91 12.55 -11.26 -10.89
CA TYR A 91 11.27 -10.56 -11.07
C TYR A 91 10.16 -11.51 -11.52
N HIS A 92 10.44 -12.39 -12.47
CA HIS A 92 9.46 -13.37 -12.93
C HIS A 92 9.09 -14.37 -11.85
N GLU A 93 10.04 -14.75 -10.98
CA GLU A 93 9.77 -15.62 -9.84
C GLU A 93 8.84 -14.92 -8.82
N LEU A 94 9.10 -13.65 -8.47
CA LEU A 94 8.21 -12.86 -7.61
C LEU A 94 6.79 -12.77 -8.20
N MET A 95 6.67 -12.48 -9.50
CA MET A 95 5.39 -12.46 -10.21
C MET A 95 4.68 -13.80 -10.14
N ALA A 96 5.39 -14.91 -10.41
CA ALA A 96 4.84 -16.26 -10.37
C ALA A 96 4.32 -16.62 -8.98
N HIS A 97 5.07 -16.34 -7.91
CA HIS A 97 4.64 -16.60 -6.54
C HIS A 97 3.38 -15.80 -6.17
N SER A 98 3.33 -14.52 -6.52
CA SER A 98 2.16 -13.69 -6.28
C SER A 98 0.94 -14.13 -7.10
N ALA A 99 1.14 -14.51 -8.36
CA ALA A 99 0.06 -14.97 -9.23
C ALA A 99 -0.52 -16.31 -8.76
N HIS A 100 0.33 -17.30 -8.42
CA HIS A 100 -0.11 -18.59 -7.89
C HIS A 100 -0.89 -18.45 -6.57
N ALA A 101 -0.49 -17.52 -5.72
CA ALA A 101 -1.20 -17.21 -4.48
C ALA A 101 -2.49 -16.37 -4.69
N GLY A 102 -2.87 -16.06 -5.91
CA GLY A 102 -4.09 -15.33 -6.22
C GLY A 102 -4.12 -13.87 -5.72
N VAL A 103 -2.96 -13.26 -5.51
CA VAL A 103 -2.87 -11.88 -5.01
C VAL A 103 -3.59 -10.89 -5.94
N HIS A 104 -3.70 -11.21 -7.22
CA HIS A 104 -4.35 -10.38 -8.25
C HIS A 104 -5.84 -10.69 -8.47
N ASN A 105 -6.31 -11.93 -8.24
CA ASN A 105 -7.63 -12.37 -8.70
C ASN A 105 -8.42 -13.26 -7.73
N SER A 106 -7.92 -13.55 -6.54
CA SER A 106 -8.61 -14.46 -5.59
C SER A 106 -10.01 -13.99 -5.19
N THR A 107 -10.32 -12.71 -5.38
CA THR A 107 -11.67 -12.16 -5.12
C THR A 107 -12.65 -12.42 -6.26
N TRP A 108 -12.20 -12.88 -7.44
CA TRP A 108 -13.03 -13.05 -8.65
C TRP A 108 -13.48 -14.49 -8.89
N THR A 109 -12.74 -15.46 -8.39
CA THR A 109 -13.04 -16.87 -8.56
C THR A 109 -13.85 -17.40 -7.37
N ALA A 110 -14.74 -18.36 -7.61
CA ALA A 110 -15.47 -19.04 -6.53
C ALA A 110 -14.53 -19.80 -5.58
N GLU A 111 -13.45 -20.35 -6.13
CA GLU A 111 -12.41 -21.09 -5.40
C GLU A 111 -11.55 -20.18 -4.51
N GLY A 112 -11.40 -18.89 -4.86
CA GLY A 112 -10.65 -17.90 -4.08
C GLY A 112 -11.45 -17.24 -2.96
N LYS A 113 -12.74 -17.56 -2.80
CA LYS A 113 -13.58 -16.98 -1.74
C LYS A 113 -13.51 -17.82 -0.48
N PRO A 114 -12.88 -17.36 0.60
CA PRO A 114 -12.88 -18.06 1.87
C PRO A 114 -14.32 -18.19 2.40
N ALA A 115 -14.58 -19.27 3.13
CA ALA A 115 -15.84 -19.42 3.86
C ALA A 115 -16.02 -18.20 4.78
N GLY A 116 -17.13 -17.48 4.61
CA GLY A 116 -17.39 -16.25 5.40
C GLY A 116 -17.32 -14.93 4.63
N GLY A 117 -16.97 -14.93 3.32
CA GLY A 117 -17.11 -13.74 2.45
C GLY A 117 -16.09 -12.62 2.64
N ALA A 118 -14.94 -12.89 3.28
CA ALA A 118 -13.87 -11.91 3.53
C ALA A 118 -12.73 -12.02 2.51
N SER A 119 -13.06 -12.15 1.21
CA SER A 119 -12.08 -12.42 0.16
C SER A 119 -11.09 -11.27 -0.06
N GLU A 120 -11.56 -10.03 0.01
CA GLU A 120 -10.70 -8.86 -0.14
C GLU A 120 -9.78 -8.65 1.08
N VAL A 121 -10.27 -8.91 2.29
CA VAL A 121 -9.46 -8.86 3.52
C VAL A 121 -8.31 -9.87 3.46
N VAL A 122 -8.57 -11.10 3.00
CA VAL A 122 -7.55 -12.15 2.87
C VAL A 122 -6.57 -11.83 1.74
N ARG A 123 -7.06 -11.36 0.58
CA ARG A 123 -6.21 -10.87 -0.51
C ARG A 123 -5.30 -9.74 -0.04
N ALA A 124 -5.87 -8.77 0.67
CA ALA A 124 -5.13 -7.64 1.20
C ALA A 124 -4.03 -8.06 2.19
N ALA A 125 -4.28 -9.05 3.03
CA ALA A 125 -3.26 -9.58 3.93
C ALA A 125 -2.09 -10.23 3.17
N ARG A 126 -2.37 -10.99 2.09
CA ARG A 126 -1.32 -11.52 1.21
C ARG A 126 -0.56 -10.40 0.50
N PHE A 127 -1.27 -9.44 -0.08
CA PHE A 127 -0.66 -8.27 -0.73
C PHE A 127 0.22 -7.47 0.25
N TYR A 128 -0.25 -7.28 1.46
CA TYR A 128 0.49 -6.63 2.54
C TYR A 128 1.80 -7.35 2.89
N MET A 129 1.77 -8.68 3.05
CA MET A 129 2.97 -9.45 3.35
C MET A 129 3.96 -9.46 2.17
N ALA A 130 3.49 -9.64 0.94
CA ALA A 130 4.33 -9.56 -0.26
C ALA A 130 4.98 -8.17 -0.44
N SER A 131 4.26 -7.09 -0.10
CA SER A 131 4.77 -5.71 -0.17
C SER A 131 5.92 -5.43 0.80
N GLN A 132 6.04 -6.17 1.89
CA GLN A 132 7.18 -6.06 2.81
C GLN A 132 8.49 -6.55 2.19
N VAL A 133 8.40 -7.39 1.17
CA VAL A 133 9.55 -7.98 0.48
C VAL A 133 9.89 -7.19 -0.79
N GLU A 134 8.89 -6.98 -1.67
CA GLU A 134 9.09 -6.29 -2.94
C GLU A 134 7.75 -5.75 -3.49
N THR A 135 7.68 -4.45 -3.77
CA THR A 135 6.44 -3.80 -4.22
C THR A 135 6.37 -3.58 -5.73
N GLY A 136 7.50 -3.57 -6.43
CA GLY A 136 7.55 -3.24 -7.85
C GLY A 136 6.80 -4.25 -8.74
N HIS A 137 6.87 -5.55 -8.45
CA HIS A 137 6.14 -6.59 -9.17
C HIS A 137 4.63 -6.57 -8.89
N LEU A 138 4.19 -5.97 -7.79
CA LEU A 138 2.77 -5.88 -7.42
C LEU A 138 2.01 -4.82 -8.22
N CYS A 139 2.69 -3.84 -8.83
CA CYS A 139 2.07 -2.82 -9.67
C CYS A 139 1.31 -3.44 -10.87
N PRO A 140 1.91 -4.32 -11.71
CA PRO A 140 1.18 -5.02 -12.77
C PRO A 140 0.05 -5.91 -12.25
N ILE A 141 0.20 -6.52 -11.10
CA ILE A 141 -0.80 -7.40 -10.49
C ILE A 141 -2.11 -6.66 -10.18
N THR A 142 -2.02 -5.40 -9.76
CA THR A 142 -3.18 -4.55 -9.44
C THR A 142 -3.96 -4.09 -10.68
N MET A 143 -3.32 -3.99 -11.84
CA MET A 143 -3.85 -3.36 -13.05
C MET A 143 -4.64 -4.29 -13.98
N THR A 144 -4.90 -5.55 -13.62
CA THR A 144 -5.44 -6.59 -14.51
C THR A 144 -6.97 -6.68 -14.53
N ARG A 145 -7.74 -5.65 -14.19
CA ARG A 145 -9.22 -5.66 -14.27
C ARG A 145 -9.72 -4.94 -15.51
N ALA A 146 -10.41 -5.64 -16.44
CA ALA A 146 -11.22 -5.05 -17.51
C ALA A 146 -12.44 -5.93 -17.83
N GLU A 147 -13.64 -5.32 -17.81
CA GLU A 147 -14.84 -5.89 -18.43
C GLU A 147 -14.99 -5.37 -19.87
N ARG A 148 -15.47 -6.23 -20.79
CA ARG A 148 -15.48 -6.05 -22.24
C ARG A 148 -16.85 -5.58 -22.73
N ASP A 149 -16.87 -4.45 -23.53
CA ASP A 149 -17.99 -4.12 -24.41
C ASP A 149 -17.48 -3.41 -25.69
N GLY A 150 -17.91 -3.84 -26.88
CA GLY A 150 -17.06 -3.83 -28.03
C GLY A 150 -17.37 -2.88 -29.19
N ASP A 151 -16.68 -1.73 -29.28
CA ASP A 151 -16.41 -1.01 -30.55
C ASP A 151 -14.91 -0.90 -30.76
N ALA A 152 -14.42 -1.14 -31.99
CA ALA A 152 -13.02 -1.01 -32.35
C ALA A 152 -12.62 0.44 -32.59
N TYR A 153 -11.49 0.86 -32.02
CA TYR A 153 -10.92 2.20 -32.15
C TYR A 153 -9.46 2.13 -32.56
N ARG A 154 -8.93 3.24 -33.11
CA ARG A 154 -7.49 3.43 -33.37
C ARG A 154 -7.00 4.58 -32.53
N ILE A 155 -6.09 4.30 -31.60
CA ILE A 155 -5.56 5.31 -30.68
C ILE A 155 -4.23 5.82 -31.18
N THR A 156 -4.11 7.15 -31.28
CA THR A 156 -2.87 7.83 -31.63
C THR A 156 -2.55 8.88 -30.56
N GLY A 157 -1.33 8.91 -30.07
CA GLY A 157 -0.92 9.85 -29.05
C GLY A 157 0.29 9.36 -28.25
N HIS A 158 0.63 10.09 -27.20
CA HIS A 158 1.77 9.85 -26.32
C HIS A 158 1.33 9.60 -24.89
N LYS A 159 1.84 8.55 -24.26
CA LYS A 159 1.64 8.22 -22.85
C LYS A 159 2.95 8.40 -22.08
N TRP A 160 3.02 9.45 -21.25
CA TRP A 160 4.23 9.82 -20.51
C TRP A 160 4.61 8.79 -19.43
N PHE A 161 3.64 8.18 -18.77
CA PHE A 161 3.83 7.06 -17.85
C PHE A 161 2.91 5.90 -18.21
N MET A 162 3.48 4.76 -18.52
CA MET A 162 2.82 3.49 -18.71
C MET A 162 3.57 2.43 -17.91
N SER A 163 2.95 1.95 -16.85
CA SER A 163 3.52 0.88 -16.03
C SER A 163 3.36 -0.45 -16.73
N ALA A 164 4.30 -1.38 -16.49
CA ALA A 164 4.25 -2.75 -16.97
C ALA A 164 3.93 -2.87 -18.48
N PRO A 165 4.75 -2.29 -19.37
CA PRO A 165 4.46 -2.19 -20.81
C PRO A 165 4.40 -3.57 -21.50
N MET A 166 4.82 -4.64 -20.82
CA MET A 166 4.77 -6.03 -21.33
C MET A 166 3.52 -6.79 -20.90
N CYS A 167 2.55 -6.15 -20.22
CA CYS A 167 1.23 -6.75 -19.97
C CYS A 167 0.51 -7.05 -21.28
N ASP A 168 -0.37 -8.06 -21.23
CA ASP A 168 -1.14 -8.51 -22.40
C ASP A 168 -2.24 -7.52 -22.79
N ALA A 169 -2.65 -6.63 -21.86
CA ALA A 169 -3.67 -5.63 -22.09
C ALA A 169 -3.54 -4.41 -21.17
N PHE A 170 -4.14 -3.30 -21.58
CA PHE A 170 -4.09 -2.02 -20.88
C PHE A 170 -5.46 -1.35 -20.89
N LEU A 171 -5.80 -0.64 -19.80
CA LEU A 171 -6.86 0.36 -19.82
C LEU A 171 -6.27 1.74 -20.09
N VAL A 172 -6.75 2.41 -21.11
CA VAL A 172 -6.25 3.70 -21.55
C VAL A 172 -7.39 4.71 -21.67
N LEU A 173 -7.16 5.93 -21.19
CA LEU A 173 -8.05 7.05 -21.46
C LEU A 173 -7.56 7.78 -22.71
N ALA A 174 -8.46 7.98 -23.67
CA ALA A 174 -8.22 8.77 -24.86
C ALA A 174 -9.44 9.62 -25.22
N GLN A 175 -9.19 10.74 -25.89
CA GLN A 175 -10.24 11.61 -26.39
C GLN A 175 -10.92 10.96 -27.59
N ALA A 176 -12.23 10.75 -27.53
CA ALA A 176 -13.10 10.33 -28.61
C ALA A 176 -14.05 11.47 -29.02
N ASN A 177 -14.96 11.21 -29.95
CA ASN A 177 -15.86 12.25 -30.48
C ASN A 177 -16.74 12.87 -29.39
N ASP A 178 -17.34 12.04 -28.52
CA ASP A 178 -18.23 12.48 -27.45
C ASP A 178 -17.47 12.82 -26.15
N GLY A 179 -16.13 12.81 -26.17
CA GLY A 179 -15.28 13.20 -25.04
C GLY A 179 -14.31 12.12 -24.56
N LEU A 180 -13.73 12.36 -23.40
CA LEU A 180 -12.74 11.47 -22.83
C LEU A 180 -13.36 10.10 -22.47
N SER A 181 -12.89 9.04 -23.13
CA SER A 181 -13.43 7.68 -23.06
C SER A 181 -12.39 6.68 -22.59
N CYS A 182 -12.84 5.54 -22.04
CA CYS A 182 -11.99 4.46 -21.58
C CYS A 182 -11.90 3.36 -22.65
N PHE A 183 -10.70 2.83 -22.87
CA PHE A 183 -10.43 1.83 -23.89
C PHE A 183 -9.64 0.66 -23.29
N PHE A 184 -10.03 -0.55 -23.67
CA PHE A 184 -9.24 -1.76 -23.53
C PHE A 184 -8.31 -1.87 -24.73
N MET A 185 -7.03 -1.87 -24.52
CA MET A 185 -6.00 -1.95 -25.54
C MET A 185 -5.19 -3.25 -25.35
N PRO A 186 -5.38 -4.27 -26.20
CA PRO A 186 -4.59 -5.48 -26.12
C PRO A 186 -3.18 -5.26 -26.70
N ARG A 187 -2.22 -6.03 -26.20
CA ARG A 187 -0.84 -6.05 -26.74
C ARG A 187 -0.77 -6.60 -28.15
N PHE A 188 -1.63 -7.56 -28.47
CA PHE A 188 -1.77 -8.13 -29.80
C PHE A 188 -3.12 -7.74 -30.40
N ALA A 189 -3.11 -7.28 -31.64
CA ALA A 189 -4.35 -6.98 -32.38
C ALA A 189 -5.11 -8.28 -32.71
N PRO A 190 -6.40 -8.21 -33.08
CA PRO A 190 -7.20 -9.41 -33.38
C PRO A 190 -6.66 -10.29 -34.51
N ASP A 191 -5.84 -9.76 -35.41
CA ASP A 191 -5.16 -10.48 -36.47
C ASP A 191 -3.87 -11.20 -35.98
N GLY A 192 -3.55 -11.14 -34.69
CA GLY A 192 -2.35 -11.71 -34.09
C GLY A 192 -1.08 -10.87 -34.24
N SER A 193 -1.14 -9.73 -34.92
CA SER A 193 0.00 -8.82 -35.03
C SER A 193 0.25 -8.08 -33.70
N VAL A 194 1.51 -7.67 -33.47
CA VAL A 194 1.86 -6.81 -32.33
C VAL A 194 1.21 -5.45 -32.55
N ASN A 195 0.39 -5.02 -31.58
CA ASN A 195 -0.32 -3.77 -31.65
C ASN A 195 0.63 -2.56 -31.75
N ALA A 196 0.17 -1.46 -32.31
CA ALA A 196 0.97 -0.28 -32.61
C ALA A 196 1.30 0.56 -31.35
N ILE A 197 1.90 -0.11 -30.35
CA ILE A 197 2.38 0.44 -29.08
C ILE A 197 3.90 0.53 -29.18
N ARG A 198 4.46 1.75 -29.24
CA ARG A 198 5.88 2.01 -29.50
C ARG A 198 6.57 2.49 -28.23
N PHE A 199 7.44 1.67 -27.64
CA PHE A 199 8.19 2.04 -26.45
C PHE A 199 9.29 3.03 -26.81
N GLN A 200 9.38 4.13 -26.06
CA GLN A 200 10.38 5.17 -26.26
C GLN A 200 11.56 5.01 -25.30
N ARG A 201 11.28 4.85 -24.02
CA ARG A 201 12.26 4.60 -22.97
C ARG A 201 11.62 4.06 -21.69
N LEU A 202 12.43 3.49 -20.80
CA LEU A 202 12.07 3.25 -19.42
C LEU A 202 12.45 4.46 -18.55
N LYS A 203 11.64 4.71 -17.52
CA LYS A 203 11.90 5.81 -16.58
C LYS A 203 13.00 5.40 -15.59
N ASP A 204 14.01 6.25 -15.43
CA ASP A 204 14.92 6.18 -14.27
C ASP A 204 14.21 6.78 -13.06
N LYS A 205 14.04 5.97 -12.00
CA LYS A 205 13.16 6.29 -10.86
C LYS A 205 13.91 6.22 -9.55
N LEU A 206 13.43 6.97 -8.56
CA LEU A 206 13.93 6.96 -7.20
C LEU A 206 13.79 5.55 -6.56
N GLY A 207 12.60 4.97 -6.64
CA GLY A 207 12.22 3.65 -6.18
C GLY A 207 11.40 2.90 -7.22
N ASN A 208 10.77 1.78 -6.83
CA ASN A 208 9.99 0.93 -7.73
C ASN A 208 10.81 0.47 -8.96
N ARG A 209 12.08 0.19 -8.74
CA ARG A 209 13.06 0.02 -9.83
C ARG A 209 12.90 -1.28 -10.58
N SER A 210 12.35 -2.31 -9.96
CA SER A 210 12.03 -3.58 -10.62
C SER A 210 10.88 -3.46 -11.62
N ASN A 211 10.02 -2.44 -11.49
CA ASN A 211 8.93 -2.18 -12.42
C ASN A 211 9.39 -1.36 -13.62
N ALA A 212 9.00 -1.77 -14.84
CA ALA A 212 9.39 -1.14 -16.10
C ALA A 212 8.47 0.02 -16.49
N SER A 213 8.32 1.05 -15.66
CA SER A 213 7.57 2.25 -16.05
C SER A 213 8.16 2.87 -17.31
N SER A 214 7.36 3.02 -18.36
CA SER A 214 7.80 3.41 -19.69
C SER A 214 7.12 4.67 -20.22
N GLU A 215 7.73 5.27 -21.22
CA GLU A 215 7.14 6.23 -22.14
C GLU A 215 6.74 5.51 -23.42
N VAL A 216 5.54 5.76 -23.91
CA VAL A 216 4.97 5.03 -25.04
C VAL A 216 4.28 5.97 -26.01
N GLU A 217 4.43 5.72 -27.31
CA GLU A 217 3.65 6.32 -28.38
C GLU A 217 2.69 5.29 -28.98
N PHE A 218 1.46 5.71 -29.18
CA PHE A 218 0.44 4.98 -29.91
C PHE A 218 0.36 5.53 -31.34
N THR A 219 0.54 4.66 -32.33
CA THR A 219 0.57 5.03 -33.75
C THR A 219 -0.57 4.35 -34.53
N GLY A 220 -1.82 4.62 -34.14
CA GLY A 220 -2.98 3.92 -34.64
C GLY A 220 -3.22 2.58 -33.92
N ALA A 221 -2.91 2.49 -32.62
CA ALA A 221 -3.07 1.27 -31.84
C ALA A 221 -4.53 0.84 -31.78
N TYR A 222 -4.79 -0.45 -32.04
CA TYR A 222 -6.13 -1.05 -31.89
C TYR A 222 -6.55 -1.02 -30.42
N ALA A 223 -7.81 -0.65 -30.20
CA ALA A 223 -8.43 -0.70 -28.88
C ALA A 223 -9.95 -0.87 -29.00
N GLU A 224 -10.55 -1.42 -27.97
CA GLU A 224 -12.00 -1.56 -27.81
C GLU A 224 -12.49 -0.61 -26.71
N ARG A 225 -13.64 0.02 -26.91
CA ARG A 225 -14.21 0.92 -25.91
C ARG A 225 -14.78 0.16 -24.72
N VAL A 226 -14.54 0.69 -23.51
CA VAL A 226 -15.11 0.17 -22.26
C VAL A 226 -16.05 1.21 -21.68
N GLY A 227 -17.31 0.82 -21.51
CA GLY A 227 -18.39 1.74 -21.07
C GLY A 227 -18.83 2.74 -22.13
N ASP A 228 -19.50 3.81 -21.70
CA ASP A 228 -20.06 4.85 -22.60
C ASP A 228 -18.97 5.82 -23.07
N GLU A 229 -19.08 6.27 -24.33
CA GLU A 229 -18.23 7.31 -24.87
C GLU A 229 -18.44 8.63 -24.10
N GLY A 230 -17.36 9.38 -23.87
CA GLY A 230 -17.38 10.61 -23.06
C GLY A 230 -17.46 10.40 -21.54
N LYS A 231 -17.61 9.14 -21.07
CA LYS A 231 -17.68 8.81 -19.63
C LYS A 231 -16.46 8.02 -19.11
N GLY A 232 -15.33 8.11 -19.79
CA GLY A 232 -14.14 7.35 -19.49
C GLY A 232 -13.63 7.50 -18.05
N ILE A 233 -13.70 8.71 -17.47
CA ILE A 233 -13.32 8.93 -16.05
C ILE A 233 -14.23 8.13 -15.11
N ARG A 234 -15.54 8.09 -15.37
CA ARG A 234 -16.48 7.33 -14.54
C ARG A 234 -16.23 5.83 -14.62
N THR A 235 -15.87 5.35 -15.79
CA THR A 235 -15.55 3.93 -16.03
C THR A 235 -14.27 3.53 -15.32
N ILE A 236 -13.17 4.27 -15.52
CA ILE A 236 -11.86 3.90 -14.99
C ILE A 236 -11.77 4.09 -13.46
N ILE A 237 -12.59 4.96 -12.86
CA ILE A 237 -12.54 5.25 -11.43
C ILE A 237 -12.88 4.02 -10.56
N GLN A 238 -13.64 3.06 -11.09
CA GLN A 238 -13.94 1.81 -10.39
C GLN A 238 -12.66 0.99 -10.16
N MET A 239 -11.82 0.87 -11.19
CA MET A 239 -10.49 0.26 -11.04
C MET A 239 -9.59 1.09 -10.11
N VAL A 240 -9.59 2.42 -10.27
CA VAL A 240 -8.76 3.33 -9.49
C VAL A 240 -9.05 3.26 -7.99
N GLN A 241 -10.27 2.97 -7.56
CA GLN A 241 -10.56 2.78 -6.13
C GLN A 241 -9.81 1.58 -5.54
N LEU A 242 -9.70 0.49 -6.30
CA LEU A 242 -8.94 -0.70 -5.89
C LEU A 242 -7.44 -0.42 -5.83
N THR A 243 -6.89 0.24 -6.85
CA THR A 243 -5.47 0.58 -6.85
C THR A 243 -5.10 1.59 -5.75
N ARG A 244 -6.01 2.48 -5.36
CA ARG A 244 -5.85 3.37 -4.20
C ARG A 244 -5.82 2.61 -2.88
N GLN A 245 -6.68 1.61 -2.72
CA GLN A 245 -6.65 0.69 -1.60
C GLN A 245 -5.30 -0.03 -1.53
N ASP A 246 -4.84 -0.60 -2.64
CA ASP A 246 -3.55 -1.31 -2.72
C ASP A 246 -2.36 -0.38 -2.40
N CYS A 247 -2.40 0.90 -2.80
CA CYS A 247 -1.40 1.88 -2.39
C CYS A 247 -1.36 2.07 -0.85
N ALA A 248 -2.52 2.10 -0.20
CA ALA A 248 -2.60 2.23 1.25
C ALA A 248 -2.10 0.96 1.96
N ILE A 249 -2.47 -0.23 1.45
CA ILE A 249 -2.00 -1.52 1.98
C ILE A 249 -0.48 -1.62 1.84
N ALA A 250 0.08 -1.33 0.66
CA ALA A 250 1.52 -1.35 0.43
C ALA A 250 2.27 -0.38 1.35
N SER A 251 1.74 0.83 1.57
CA SER A 251 2.38 1.80 2.46
C SER A 251 2.36 1.37 3.92
N ALA A 252 1.26 0.79 4.40
CA ALA A 252 1.19 0.19 5.73
C ALA A 252 2.18 -0.98 5.89
N ALA A 253 2.31 -1.80 4.84
CA ALA A 253 3.27 -2.91 4.79
C ALA A 253 4.73 -2.45 4.87
N LEU A 254 5.09 -1.40 4.11
CA LEU A 254 6.43 -0.81 4.17
C LEU A 254 6.73 -0.25 5.56
N MET A 255 5.77 0.43 6.20
CA MET A 255 5.93 0.90 7.59
C MET A 255 6.08 -0.26 8.56
N ARG A 256 5.30 -1.33 8.40
CA ARG A 256 5.44 -2.55 9.21
C ARG A 256 6.83 -3.18 9.09
N SER A 257 7.31 -3.34 7.86
CA SER A 257 8.67 -3.85 7.61
C SER A 257 9.72 -2.96 8.27
N GLY A 258 9.58 -1.63 8.15
CA GLY A 258 10.47 -0.67 8.81
C GLY A 258 10.50 -0.84 10.33
N LEU A 259 9.33 -0.95 10.96
CA LEU A 259 9.21 -1.18 12.40
C LEU A 259 9.83 -2.52 12.83
N ALA A 260 9.56 -3.60 12.09
CA ALA A 260 10.08 -4.92 12.42
C ALA A 260 11.62 -4.94 12.41
N HIS A 261 12.24 -4.37 11.38
CA HIS A 261 13.69 -4.25 11.30
C HIS A 261 14.28 -3.35 12.41
N ALA A 262 13.60 -2.23 12.73
CA ALA A 262 14.02 -1.34 13.81
C ALA A 262 13.97 -2.03 15.18
N LEU A 263 12.88 -2.72 15.49
CA LEU A 263 12.70 -3.49 16.72
C LEU A 263 13.71 -4.64 16.81
N HIS A 264 13.84 -5.41 15.73
CA HIS A 264 14.82 -6.50 15.68
C HIS A 264 16.23 -6.00 15.95
N HIS A 265 16.64 -4.92 15.26
CA HIS A 265 17.95 -4.31 15.48
C HIS A 265 18.12 -3.83 16.93
N ALA A 266 17.14 -3.11 17.47
CA ALA A 266 17.19 -2.54 18.81
C ALA A 266 17.30 -3.61 19.92
N ARG A 267 16.73 -4.79 19.71
CA ARG A 267 16.81 -5.93 20.64
C ARG A 267 18.20 -6.60 20.66
N HIS A 268 18.97 -6.48 19.57
CA HIS A 268 20.27 -7.15 19.45
C HIS A 268 21.47 -6.18 19.58
N ARG A 269 21.27 -4.90 19.30
CA ARG A 269 22.32 -3.89 19.35
C ARG A 269 22.43 -3.30 20.74
N SER A 270 23.64 -3.33 21.33
CA SER A 270 23.92 -2.71 22.61
C SER A 270 24.75 -1.43 22.44
N VAL A 271 24.34 -0.38 23.17
CA VAL A 271 25.07 0.88 23.32
C VAL A 271 24.96 1.35 24.77
N PHE A 272 25.97 2.02 25.29
CA PHE A 272 25.98 2.46 26.69
C PHE A 272 25.62 1.34 27.68
N GLN A 273 26.15 0.12 27.44
CA GLN A 273 26.00 -1.08 28.28
C GLN A 273 24.58 -1.66 28.38
N LYS A 274 23.65 -1.25 27.50
CA LYS A 274 22.28 -1.76 27.44
C LYS A 274 21.87 -1.98 25.98
N HIS A 275 20.90 -2.87 25.74
CA HIS A 275 20.29 -2.95 24.42
C HIS A 275 19.60 -1.63 24.05
N LEU A 276 19.58 -1.30 22.77
CA LEU A 276 18.85 -0.12 22.30
C LEU A 276 17.37 -0.18 22.71
N ALA A 277 16.76 -1.36 22.67
CA ALA A 277 15.37 -1.59 23.10
C ALA A 277 15.14 -1.26 24.59
N ASP A 278 16.18 -1.23 25.42
CA ASP A 278 16.08 -0.89 26.85
C ASP A 278 16.35 0.60 27.13
N GLN A 279 16.67 1.37 26.10
CA GLN A 279 16.91 2.81 26.24
C GLN A 279 15.58 3.57 26.20
N PRO A 280 15.27 4.44 27.20
CA PRO A 280 13.97 5.10 27.28
C PRO A 280 13.58 5.92 26.04
N LEU A 281 14.53 6.64 25.44
CA LEU A 281 14.27 7.40 24.21
C LEU A 281 13.95 6.49 23.02
N MET A 282 14.64 5.37 22.87
CA MET A 282 14.37 4.40 21.82
C MET A 282 13.01 3.72 22.05
N GLN A 283 12.65 3.41 23.29
CA GLN A 283 11.33 2.89 23.61
C GLN A 283 10.21 3.85 23.25
N ALA A 284 10.40 5.16 23.50
CA ALA A 284 9.42 6.18 23.10
C ALA A 284 9.24 6.22 21.57
N VAL A 285 10.34 6.20 20.81
CA VAL A 285 10.28 6.17 19.34
C VAL A 285 9.58 4.91 18.83
N LEU A 286 10.03 3.73 19.26
CA LEU A 286 9.52 2.46 18.76
C LEU A 286 8.06 2.21 19.15
N SER A 287 7.64 2.62 20.35
CA SER A 287 6.23 2.49 20.78
C SER A 287 5.29 3.43 20.02
N ASP A 288 5.71 4.65 19.74
CA ASP A 288 4.94 5.60 18.93
C ASP A 288 4.81 5.11 17.47
N MET A 289 5.90 4.57 16.91
CA MET A 289 5.88 3.92 15.60
C MET A 289 4.97 2.68 15.60
N ALA A 290 5.00 1.86 16.64
CA ALA A 290 4.15 0.67 16.77
C ALA A 290 2.66 1.05 16.79
N LEU A 291 2.30 2.07 17.57
CA LEU A 291 0.94 2.59 17.64
C LEU A 291 0.43 3.10 16.27
N HIS A 292 1.31 3.81 15.52
CA HIS A 292 0.99 4.30 14.18
C HIS A 292 0.74 3.14 13.19
N VAL A 293 1.59 2.13 13.20
CA VAL A 293 1.45 0.95 12.32
C VAL A 293 0.18 0.17 12.65
N GLU A 294 -0.09 -0.08 13.93
CA GLU A 294 -1.27 -0.82 14.36
C GLU A 294 -2.57 -0.13 13.91
N ALA A 295 -2.66 1.19 14.08
CA ALA A 295 -3.80 1.98 13.60
C ALA A 295 -3.93 1.96 12.07
N SER A 296 -2.80 2.02 11.34
CA SER A 296 -2.79 1.94 9.89
C SER A 296 -3.29 0.59 9.38
N ILE A 297 -2.85 -0.52 10.00
CA ILE A 297 -3.28 -1.88 9.66
C ILE A 297 -4.78 -2.07 9.92
N ALA A 298 -5.25 -1.68 11.11
CA ALA A 298 -6.67 -1.78 11.46
C ALA A 298 -7.54 -1.02 10.44
N LEU A 299 -7.12 0.19 10.06
CA LEU A 299 -7.83 1.04 9.12
C LEU A 299 -7.89 0.45 7.70
N VAL A 300 -6.75 -0.05 7.17
CA VAL A 300 -6.75 -0.62 5.82
C VAL A 300 -7.53 -1.93 5.75
N MET A 301 -7.48 -2.78 6.79
CA MET A 301 -8.27 -4.01 6.84
C MET A 301 -9.78 -3.72 7.00
N ARG A 302 -10.14 -2.68 7.76
CA ARG A 302 -11.52 -2.18 7.82
C ARG A 302 -12.02 -1.70 6.45
N LEU A 303 -11.18 -1.00 5.68
CA LEU A 303 -11.50 -0.60 4.32
C LEU A 303 -11.70 -1.82 3.41
N CYS A 304 -10.86 -2.83 3.49
CA CYS A 304 -10.97 -4.07 2.70
C CYS A 304 -12.31 -4.79 2.96
N ARG A 305 -12.77 -4.82 4.21
CA ARG A 305 -14.13 -5.33 4.54
C ARG A 305 -15.21 -4.54 3.81
N SER A 306 -15.04 -3.23 3.66
CA SER A 306 -16.02 -2.43 2.92
C SER A 306 -16.06 -2.79 1.44
N PHE A 307 -14.91 -3.08 0.82
CA PHE A 307 -14.87 -3.58 -0.57
C PHE A 307 -15.57 -4.94 -0.72
N ASP A 308 -15.43 -5.85 0.25
CA ASP A 308 -16.15 -7.13 0.25
C ASP A 308 -17.67 -6.96 0.31
N ARG A 309 -18.14 -5.99 1.10
CA ARG A 309 -19.56 -5.83 1.44
C ARG A 309 -20.32 -4.80 0.61
N ALA A 310 -19.61 -3.84 0.02
CA ALA A 310 -20.22 -2.76 -0.76
C ALA A 310 -21.23 -3.19 -1.83
N PRO A 311 -21.07 -4.34 -2.52
CA PRO A 311 -22.08 -4.78 -3.51
C PRO A 311 -23.45 -5.09 -2.93
N ALA A 312 -23.54 -5.43 -1.64
CA ALA A 312 -24.78 -5.82 -0.96
C ALA A 312 -25.19 -4.89 0.18
N ASP A 313 -24.33 -3.95 0.58
CA ASP A 313 -24.52 -3.06 1.73
C ASP A 313 -24.21 -1.60 1.36
N ALA A 314 -25.26 -0.78 1.30
CA ALA A 314 -25.15 0.63 0.95
C ALA A 314 -24.32 1.45 1.96
N LYS A 315 -24.28 1.06 3.24
CA LYS A 315 -23.45 1.73 4.25
C LYS A 315 -21.96 1.46 3.99
N GLU A 316 -21.63 0.21 3.67
CA GLU A 316 -20.25 -0.16 3.33
C GLU A 316 -19.82 0.45 1.99
N ALA A 317 -20.73 0.58 1.03
CA ALA A 317 -20.46 1.30 -0.21
C ALA A 317 -20.17 2.80 0.04
N ALA A 318 -20.93 3.44 0.93
CA ALA A 318 -20.71 4.83 1.34
C ALA A 318 -19.38 5.00 2.09
N TYR A 319 -19.06 4.08 3.00
CA TYR A 319 -17.77 4.06 3.71
C TYR A 319 -16.62 3.95 2.72
N MET A 320 -16.64 2.95 1.85
CA MET A 320 -15.65 2.74 0.79
C MET A 320 -15.48 4.01 -0.06
N ARG A 321 -16.59 4.61 -0.52
CA ARG A 321 -16.56 5.79 -1.40
C ARG A 321 -15.91 7.00 -0.73
N LEU A 322 -16.25 7.29 0.53
CA LEU A 322 -15.74 8.44 1.27
C LEU A 322 -14.31 8.22 1.78
N LEU A 323 -14.05 7.03 2.34
CA LEU A 323 -12.83 6.80 3.12
C LEU A 323 -11.63 6.33 2.29
N THR A 324 -11.83 5.68 1.12
CA THR A 324 -10.69 5.26 0.28
C THR A 324 -9.71 6.39 -0.01
N PRO A 325 -10.12 7.58 -0.49
CA PRO A 325 -9.19 8.67 -0.72
C PRO A 325 -8.60 9.25 0.58
N ALA A 326 -9.35 9.30 1.68
CA ALA A 326 -8.86 9.81 2.96
C ALA A 326 -7.78 8.87 3.55
N ILE A 327 -8.00 7.57 3.49
CA ILE A 327 -7.07 6.54 3.96
C ILE A 327 -5.79 6.56 3.13
N LYS A 328 -5.93 6.56 1.79
CA LYS A 328 -4.77 6.69 0.91
C LYS A 328 -3.97 7.96 1.21
N TYR A 329 -4.66 9.10 1.40
CA TYR A 329 -4.00 10.35 1.73
C TYR A 329 -3.13 10.22 2.97
N TRP A 330 -3.68 9.74 4.07
CA TRP A 330 -2.96 9.69 5.34
C TRP A 330 -1.88 8.61 5.35
N VAL A 331 -2.22 7.35 5.06
CA VAL A 331 -1.31 6.21 5.18
C VAL A 331 -0.12 6.34 4.22
N CYS A 332 -0.37 6.70 2.94
CA CYS A 332 0.74 6.83 1.99
C CYS A 332 1.64 8.03 2.28
N LYS A 333 1.09 9.14 2.81
CA LYS A 333 1.91 10.31 3.14
C LYS A 333 2.72 10.13 4.41
N SER A 334 2.28 9.29 5.33
CA SER A 334 3.03 8.99 6.56
C SER A 334 4.26 8.13 6.30
N ALA A 335 4.20 7.23 5.32
CA ALA A 335 5.21 6.21 5.09
C ALA A 335 6.64 6.73 4.88
N PRO A 336 6.91 7.81 4.10
CA PRO A 336 8.29 8.28 3.92
C PRO A 336 8.94 8.78 5.22
N GLY A 337 8.23 9.56 6.03
CA GLY A 337 8.74 10.03 7.33
C GLY A 337 8.93 8.90 8.33
N PHE A 338 8.00 7.94 8.32
CA PHE A 338 8.10 6.74 9.14
C PHE A 338 9.34 5.90 8.80
N LEU A 339 9.60 5.66 7.51
CA LEU A 339 10.74 4.86 7.07
C LEU A 339 12.07 5.58 7.29
N TYR A 340 12.07 6.90 7.21
CA TYR A 340 13.22 7.69 7.63
C TYR A 340 13.55 7.44 9.11
N GLU A 341 12.58 7.50 10.01
CA GLU A 341 12.76 7.21 11.43
C GLU A 341 13.24 5.78 11.67
N ALA A 342 12.65 4.80 10.95
CA ALA A 342 13.09 3.41 11.02
C ALA A 342 14.57 3.25 10.62
N MET A 343 15.03 3.95 9.56
CA MET A 343 16.44 3.96 9.17
C MET A 343 17.32 4.53 10.27
N GLU A 344 16.88 5.64 10.88
CA GLU A 344 17.60 6.31 11.97
C GLU A 344 17.79 5.38 13.18
N CYS A 345 16.79 4.57 13.53
CA CYS A 345 16.88 3.55 14.59
C CYS A 345 18.03 2.55 14.36
N LEU A 346 18.42 2.27 13.12
CA LEU A 346 19.53 1.37 12.78
C LEU A 346 20.87 2.10 12.66
N GLY A 347 20.89 3.43 12.74
CA GLY A 347 22.09 4.23 12.48
C GLY A 347 22.62 4.01 11.06
N GLY A 348 23.94 3.89 10.89
CA GLY A 348 24.56 3.68 9.57
C GLY A 348 24.05 2.43 8.85
N ASN A 349 23.67 1.37 9.56
CA ASN A 349 23.12 0.14 8.98
C ASN A 349 21.76 0.35 8.30
N GLY A 350 20.98 1.36 8.71
CA GLY A 350 19.74 1.73 8.06
C GLY A 350 19.92 2.49 6.74
N TYR A 351 21.08 3.12 6.54
CA TYR A 351 21.35 4.00 5.41
C TYR A 351 22.06 3.33 4.24
N VAL A 352 22.67 2.17 4.46
CA VAL A 352 23.42 1.43 3.43
C VAL A 352 22.51 0.53 2.61
N GLU A 353 22.89 0.28 1.33
CA GLU A 353 22.10 -0.47 0.36
C GLU A 353 22.00 -1.98 0.64
N GLU A 354 22.89 -2.52 1.47
CA GLU A 354 22.84 -3.91 1.91
C GLU A 354 21.59 -4.21 2.76
N GLY A 355 21.04 -3.16 3.40
CA GLY A 355 19.79 -3.22 4.17
C GLY A 355 18.56 -2.95 3.33
N ILE A 356 17.42 -3.52 3.73
CA ILE A 356 16.14 -3.33 3.03
C ILE A 356 15.59 -1.90 3.19
N LEU A 357 15.94 -1.18 4.27
CA LEU A 357 15.30 0.09 4.62
C LEU A 357 15.62 1.22 3.64
N ALA A 358 16.84 1.29 3.12
CA ALA A 358 17.21 2.25 2.09
C ALA A 358 16.31 2.11 0.84
N ARG A 359 16.05 0.87 0.41
CA ARG A 359 15.14 0.56 -0.69
C ARG A 359 13.69 0.93 -0.35
N HIS A 360 13.19 0.57 0.82
CA HIS A 360 11.83 0.89 1.27
C HIS A 360 11.58 2.40 1.38
N TYR A 361 12.57 3.13 1.87
CA TYR A 361 12.49 4.59 1.93
C TYR A 361 12.33 5.19 0.52
N ARG A 362 13.13 4.75 -0.46
CA ARG A 362 13.00 5.22 -1.84
C ARG A 362 11.71 4.78 -2.52
N GLU A 363 11.17 3.63 -2.13
CA GLU A 363 9.89 3.12 -2.64
C GLU A 363 8.69 3.92 -2.15
N SER A 364 8.66 4.27 -0.88
CA SER A 364 7.48 4.77 -0.19
C SER A 364 6.84 6.03 -0.79
N PRO A 365 7.57 7.01 -1.35
CA PRO A 365 6.96 8.23 -1.88
C PRO A 365 6.02 7.98 -3.06
N VAL A 366 6.23 6.92 -3.87
CA VAL A 366 5.46 6.69 -5.08
C VAL A 366 3.98 6.43 -4.78
N ASN A 367 3.66 5.75 -3.68
CA ASN A 367 2.29 5.46 -3.27
C ASN A 367 1.47 6.72 -2.94
N ALA A 368 2.12 7.80 -2.52
CA ALA A 368 1.47 9.10 -2.32
C ALA A 368 1.33 9.93 -3.60
N ILE A 369 1.95 9.51 -4.71
CA ILE A 369 2.01 10.23 -6.00
C ILE A 369 1.05 9.64 -7.02
N TRP A 370 1.20 8.34 -7.37
CA TRP A 370 0.35 7.68 -8.36
C TRP A 370 -1.08 7.47 -7.85
N GLU A 371 -2.01 7.14 -8.74
CA GLU A 371 -3.46 6.99 -8.45
C GLU A 371 -4.12 8.24 -7.82
N GLY A 372 -3.45 9.35 -7.94
CA GLY A 372 -3.85 10.66 -7.41
C GLY A 372 -3.01 11.10 -6.22
N SER A 373 -2.38 12.26 -6.37
CA SER A 373 -1.59 12.90 -5.31
C SER A 373 -2.46 13.35 -4.13
N GLY A 374 -1.81 13.74 -3.03
CA GLY A 374 -2.51 14.14 -1.81
C GLY A 374 -3.60 15.20 -2.00
N ASN A 375 -3.39 16.22 -2.86
CA ASN A 375 -4.42 17.21 -3.17
C ASN A 375 -5.61 16.57 -3.92
N VAL A 376 -5.33 15.69 -4.87
CA VAL A 376 -6.38 14.97 -5.61
C VAL A 376 -7.23 14.12 -4.68
N MET A 377 -6.61 13.47 -3.68
CA MET A 377 -7.33 12.70 -2.66
C MET A 377 -8.25 13.60 -1.83
N CYS A 378 -7.76 14.75 -1.37
CA CYS A 378 -8.57 15.71 -0.62
C CYS A 378 -9.75 16.25 -1.45
N LEU A 379 -9.52 16.59 -2.71
CA LEU A 379 -10.58 17.02 -3.63
C LEU A 379 -11.61 15.92 -3.90
N ASP A 380 -11.19 14.64 -3.91
CA ASP A 380 -12.12 13.52 -4.11
C ASP A 380 -13.01 13.29 -2.87
N VAL A 381 -12.49 13.49 -1.66
CA VAL A 381 -13.31 13.52 -0.43
C VAL A 381 -14.35 14.65 -0.49
N LEU A 382 -13.93 15.87 -0.84
CA LEU A 382 -14.86 17.00 -0.99
C LEU A 382 -15.93 16.72 -2.03
N ARG A 383 -15.57 16.07 -3.13
CA ARG A 383 -16.50 15.67 -4.19
C ARG A 383 -17.51 14.61 -3.72
N ALA A 384 -17.08 13.62 -2.91
CA ALA A 384 -17.98 12.65 -2.30
C ALA A 384 -18.99 13.34 -1.37
N LEU A 385 -18.51 14.23 -0.51
CA LEU A 385 -19.35 15.02 0.40
C LEU A 385 -20.39 15.91 -0.32
N SER A 386 -20.03 16.47 -1.48
CA SER A 386 -20.93 17.35 -2.23
C SER A 386 -21.95 16.59 -3.08
N ARG A 387 -21.60 15.43 -3.63
CA ARG A 387 -22.45 14.66 -4.55
C ARG A 387 -23.30 13.61 -3.84
N GLU A 388 -22.84 13.10 -2.71
CA GLU A 388 -23.43 12.00 -1.96
C GLU A 388 -23.59 12.40 -0.47
N ALA A 389 -24.11 13.61 -0.24
CA ALA A 389 -24.13 14.27 1.07
C ALA A 389 -24.79 13.43 2.18
N ASP A 390 -25.91 12.76 1.88
CA ASP A 390 -26.63 11.93 2.86
C ASP A 390 -25.83 10.69 3.25
N ALA A 391 -25.23 10.01 2.25
CA ALA A 391 -24.39 8.83 2.45
C ALA A 391 -23.13 9.20 3.25
N ALA A 392 -22.47 10.28 2.88
CA ALA A 392 -21.29 10.78 3.60
C ALA A 392 -21.61 11.21 5.04
N SER A 393 -22.78 11.84 5.25
CA SER A 393 -23.26 12.20 6.60
C SER A 393 -23.58 10.98 7.46
N ALA A 394 -24.07 9.89 6.84
CA ALA A 394 -24.28 8.63 7.56
C ALA A 394 -22.96 8.02 8.02
N VAL A 395 -21.93 8.00 7.15
CA VAL A 395 -20.58 7.53 7.55
C VAL A 395 -20.00 8.35 8.70
N LEU A 396 -20.16 9.67 8.67
CA LEU A 396 -19.67 10.53 9.76
C LEU A 396 -20.42 10.27 11.09
N ARG A 397 -21.73 9.97 11.04
CA ARG A 397 -22.48 9.56 12.23
C ARG A 397 -21.98 8.21 12.77
N ASP A 398 -21.84 7.20 11.91
CA ASP A 398 -21.34 5.88 12.32
C ASP A 398 -19.93 6.01 12.96
N LEU A 399 -19.00 6.80 12.37
CA LEU A 399 -17.71 7.07 12.98
C LEU A 399 -17.80 7.81 14.31
N THR A 400 -18.77 8.70 14.47
CA THR A 400 -19.01 9.41 15.76
C THR A 400 -19.43 8.42 16.85
N ASP A 401 -20.33 7.50 16.51
CA ASP A 401 -20.82 6.48 17.45
C ASP A 401 -19.71 5.48 17.80
N GLU A 402 -18.93 5.01 16.80
CA GLU A 402 -17.82 4.08 16.97
C GLU A 402 -16.64 4.65 17.79
N THR A 403 -16.49 5.98 17.84
CA THR A 403 -15.43 6.66 18.59
C THR A 403 -15.92 7.35 19.86
N GLN A 404 -17.16 7.09 20.26
CA GLN A 404 -17.73 7.68 21.48
C GLN A 404 -16.88 7.36 22.71
N GLY A 405 -16.51 8.39 23.47
CA GLY A 405 -15.67 8.27 24.66
C GLY A 405 -14.15 8.27 24.39
N LEU A 406 -13.69 8.17 23.13
CA LEU A 406 -12.28 8.28 22.84
C LEU A 406 -11.79 9.75 22.94
N PRO A 407 -10.57 9.99 23.50
CA PRO A 407 -10.02 11.33 23.67
C PRO A 407 -9.93 12.12 22.35
N GLY A 408 -10.44 13.34 22.32
CA GLY A 408 -10.37 14.24 21.16
C GLY A 408 -11.29 13.89 19.98
N ALA A 409 -12.07 12.78 20.06
CA ALA A 409 -12.95 12.36 18.98
C ALA A 409 -14.09 13.37 18.74
N GLY A 410 -14.72 13.88 19.78
CA GLY A 410 -15.79 14.88 19.68
C GLY A 410 -15.33 16.16 19.01
N GLU A 411 -14.16 16.66 19.39
CA GLU A 411 -13.53 17.84 18.79
C GLU A 411 -13.17 17.61 17.33
N ALA A 412 -12.66 16.42 17.00
CA ALA A 412 -12.34 16.05 15.61
C ALA A 412 -13.62 16.00 14.75
N VAL A 413 -14.71 15.39 15.23
CA VAL A 413 -16.01 15.36 14.55
C VAL A 413 -16.55 16.77 14.33
N ALA A 414 -16.53 17.61 15.37
CA ALA A 414 -17.00 19.00 15.29
C ALA A 414 -16.18 19.80 14.27
N PHE A 415 -14.85 19.63 14.29
CA PHE A 415 -13.94 20.29 13.33
C PHE A 415 -14.24 19.83 11.89
N ILE A 416 -14.31 18.51 11.64
CA ILE A 416 -14.59 17.94 10.33
C ILE A 416 -15.91 18.49 9.78
N GLY A 417 -16.99 18.44 10.59
CA GLY A 417 -18.30 18.94 10.20
C GLY A 417 -18.31 20.44 9.91
N LYS A 418 -17.55 21.25 10.63
CA LYS A 418 -17.39 22.68 10.38
C LYS A 418 -16.57 22.93 9.11
N ALA A 419 -15.45 22.22 8.95
CA ALA A 419 -14.52 22.42 7.83
C ALA A 419 -15.20 22.12 6.48
N PHE A 420 -15.96 21.04 6.40
CA PHE A 420 -16.59 20.64 5.15
C PHE A 420 -17.83 21.47 4.76
N ARG A 421 -18.43 22.19 5.71
CA ARG A 421 -19.53 23.12 5.43
C ARG A 421 -19.07 24.53 5.04
N ARG A 422 -17.78 24.84 5.09
CA ARG A 422 -17.25 26.15 4.70
C ARG A 422 -17.36 26.35 3.18
N PRO A 423 -17.68 27.56 2.72
CA PRO A 423 -17.63 27.91 1.30
C PRO A 423 -16.23 27.73 0.69
N ASP A 424 -15.19 27.97 1.48
CA ASP A 424 -13.77 27.81 1.13
C ASP A 424 -13.16 26.51 1.69
N SER A 425 -13.95 25.43 1.79
CA SER A 425 -13.56 24.14 2.36
C SER A 425 -12.27 23.55 1.76
N GLU A 426 -11.97 23.85 0.50
CA GLU A 426 -10.74 23.43 -0.17
C GLU A 426 -9.47 23.92 0.53
N ARG A 427 -9.48 25.10 1.12
CA ARG A 427 -8.32 25.67 1.85
C ARG A 427 -7.92 24.86 3.09
N VAL A 428 -8.89 24.21 3.73
CA VAL A 428 -8.69 23.39 4.93
C VAL A 428 -8.81 21.90 4.67
N ALA A 429 -8.98 21.50 3.40
CA ALA A 429 -9.27 20.11 3.03
C ALA A 429 -8.20 19.12 3.53
N ARG A 430 -6.92 19.46 3.43
CA ARG A 430 -5.85 18.58 3.91
C ARG A 430 -5.96 18.29 5.40
N LEU A 431 -6.20 19.31 6.21
CA LEU A 431 -6.36 19.16 7.66
C LEU A 431 -7.63 18.38 8.01
N ALA A 432 -8.74 18.67 7.32
CA ALA A 432 -10.02 17.99 7.56
C ALA A 432 -9.98 16.51 7.14
N VAL A 433 -9.35 16.20 6.01
CA VAL A 433 -9.20 14.83 5.51
C VAL A 433 -8.23 14.03 6.39
N GLU A 434 -7.16 14.63 6.88
CA GLU A 434 -6.27 13.99 7.86
C GLU A 434 -7.02 13.64 9.14
N LYS A 435 -7.75 14.59 9.72
CA LYS A 435 -8.58 14.33 10.93
C LYS A 435 -9.66 13.28 10.67
N LEU A 436 -10.25 13.24 9.48
CA LEU A 436 -11.20 12.20 9.09
C LEU A 436 -10.53 10.81 9.04
N ALA A 437 -9.34 10.72 8.47
CA ALA A 437 -8.58 9.47 8.41
C ALA A 437 -8.15 9.00 9.82
N LEU A 438 -7.69 9.93 10.68
CA LEU A 438 -7.34 9.63 12.07
C LEU A 438 -8.54 9.17 12.89
N LEU A 439 -9.70 9.81 12.71
CA LEU A 439 -10.95 9.39 13.36
C LEU A 439 -11.37 7.98 12.93
N ALA A 440 -11.30 7.70 11.62
CA ALA A 440 -11.60 6.38 11.07
C ALA A 440 -10.57 5.32 11.54
N ALA A 441 -9.30 5.70 11.72
CA ALA A 441 -8.28 4.80 12.26
C ALA A 441 -8.56 4.44 13.73
N ALA A 442 -8.94 5.42 14.56
CA ALA A 442 -9.35 5.18 15.93
C ALA A 442 -10.58 4.26 16.02
N ALA A 443 -11.60 4.51 15.16
CA ALA A 443 -12.80 3.69 15.06
C ALA A 443 -12.47 2.24 14.64
N ALA A 444 -11.59 2.06 13.65
CA ALA A 444 -11.17 0.74 13.17
C ALA A 444 -10.33 -0.03 14.21
N LEU A 445 -9.52 0.67 14.99
CA LEU A 445 -8.65 0.08 16.01
C LEU A 445 -9.44 -0.30 17.29
N ASN A 446 -10.52 0.41 17.61
CA ASN A 446 -11.27 0.22 18.84
C ASN A 446 -11.79 -1.22 19.05
N PRO A 447 -12.43 -1.90 18.07
CA PRO A 447 -12.86 -3.29 18.26
C PRO A 447 -11.70 -4.30 18.27
N VAL A 448 -10.51 -3.92 17.83
CA VAL A 448 -9.31 -4.79 17.76
C VAL A 448 -8.51 -4.69 19.06
N SER A 449 -8.25 -3.47 19.51
CA SER A 449 -7.48 -3.17 20.73
C SER A 449 -7.96 -1.86 21.35
N PRO A 450 -8.98 -1.90 22.24
CA PRO A 450 -9.57 -0.69 22.82
C PRO A 450 -8.55 0.21 23.52
N ARG A 451 -7.58 -0.38 24.26
CA ARG A 451 -6.53 0.40 24.92
C ARG A 451 -5.64 1.15 23.93
N HIS A 452 -5.24 0.50 22.84
CA HIS A 452 -4.42 1.17 21.82
C HIS A 452 -5.23 2.20 21.01
N ALA A 453 -6.53 1.98 20.83
CA ALA A 453 -7.43 3.00 20.26
C ALA A 453 -7.51 4.26 21.15
N GLU A 454 -7.59 4.08 22.47
CA GLU A 454 -7.55 5.19 23.41
C GLU A 454 -6.21 5.95 23.35
N LEU A 455 -5.08 5.24 23.34
CA LEU A 455 -3.74 5.85 23.22
C LEU A 455 -3.58 6.58 21.87
N PHE A 456 -4.04 5.96 20.79
CA PHE A 456 -4.00 6.58 19.46
C PHE A 456 -4.85 7.85 19.41
N ALA A 457 -6.05 7.81 19.96
CA ALA A 457 -6.93 8.96 20.01
C ALA A 457 -6.35 10.08 20.89
N ALA A 458 -5.81 9.75 22.08
CA ALA A 458 -5.18 10.71 22.98
C ALA A 458 -3.99 11.42 22.31
N THR A 459 -3.17 10.68 21.56
CA THR A 459 -1.99 11.24 20.88
C THR A 459 -2.38 11.96 19.58
N ARG A 460 -3.21 11.39 18.72
CA ARG A 460 -3.46 11.87 17.35
C ARG A 460 -4.71 12.74 17.18
N LEU A 461 -5.76 12.51 17.98
CA LEU A 461 -6.99 13.32 17.95
C LEU A 461 -6.98 14.44 18.97
N ALA A 462 -6.65 14.14 20.23
CA ALA A 462 -6.53 15.15 21.29
C ALA A 462 -5.23 15.97 21.21
N GLY A 463 -4.24 15.52 20.41
CA GLY A 463 -3.02 16.29 20.13
C GLY A 463 -1.93 16.19 21.20
N ASN A 464 -1.93 15.14 22.02
CA ASN A 464 -0.90 14.91 23.04
C ASN A 464 0.38 14.31 22.44
N HIS A 465 0.86 14.90 21.33
CA HIS A 465 2.14 14.58 20.70
C HIS A 465 2.72 15.80 19.98
N ALA A 466 4.03 15.79 19.74
CA ALA A 466 4.68 16.73 18.83
C ALA A 466 4.85 16.12 17.41
N SER A 467 5.58 16.80 16.53
CA SER A 467 5.65 16.44 15.11
C SER A 467 6.56 15.26 14.78
N MET A 468 7.48 14.89 15.70
CA MET A 468 8.45 13.81 15.48
C MET A 468 8.03 12.54 16.20
N TYR A 469 8.43 11.37 15.69
CA TYR A 469 8.22 10.11 16.39
C TYR A 469 8.95 10.10 17.73
N GLY A 470 8.33 9.46 18.72
CA GLY A 470 8.82 9.41 20.09
C GLY A 470 8.54 10.65 20.92
N ALA A 471 7.96 11.70 20.34
CA ALA A 471 7.54 12.90 21.05
C ALA A 471 6.12 12.72 21.65
N VAL A 472 5.93 11.62 22.37
CA VAL A 472 4.71 11.20 23.07
C VAL A 472 5.06 10.81 24.51
N ASP A 473 4.10 10.95 25.42
CA ASP A 473 4.24 10.48 26.82
C ASP A 473 3.29 9.28 27.01
N LEU A 474 3.84 8.06 26.94
CA LEU A 474 3.13 6.82 27.15
C LEU A 474 3.58 6.17 28.46
N ALA A 475 2.64 5.59 29.21
CA ALA A 475 2.96 4.86 30.43
C ALA A 475 3.86 3.64 30.13
N PRO A 476 4.80 3.26 31.01
CA PRO A 476 5.72 2.14 30.77
C PRO A 476 5.02 0.81 30.44
N GLY A 477 3.86 0.54 31.04
CA GLY A 477 3.06 -0.65 30.72
C GLY A 477 2.49 -0.66 29.32
N ASP A 478 2.06 0.51 28.81
CA ASP A 478 1.57 0.68 27.42
C ASP A 478 2.71 0.54 26.41
N VAL A 479 3.88 1.09 26.75
CA VAL A 479 5.11 0.95 25.92
C VAL A 479 5.46 -0.54 25.77
N SER A 480 5.54 -1.29 26.87
CA SER A 480 5.84 -2.74 26.84
C SER A 480 4.81 -3.49 25.98
N ALA A 481 3.51 -3.23 26.20
CA ALA A 481 2.43 -3.90 25.47
C ALA A 481 2.51 -3.64 23.95
N LEU A 482 2.78 -2.40 23.54
CA LEU A 482 2.95 -2.03 22.12
C LEU A 482 4.16 -2.74 21.49
N LEU A 483 5.31 -2.76 22.19
CA LEU A 483 6.54 -3.36 21.65
C LEU A 483 6.47 -4.89 21.58
N GLU A 484 5.87 -5.54 22.57
CA GLU A 484 5.63 -7.00 22.58
C GLU A 484 4.65 -7.41 21.48
N ARG A 485 3.63 -6.59 21.24
CA ARG A 485 2.63 -6.84 20.21
C ARG A 485 3.17 -6.58 18.81
N ALA A 486 4.04 -5.59 18.66
CA ALA A 486 4.66 -5.24 17.38
C ALA A 486 5.66 -6.28 16.90
N LEU A 487 6.40 -6.93 17.79
CA LEU A 487 7.34 -8.01 17.45
C LEU A 487 7.42 -8.95 18.67
N PRO A 488 6.56 -9.97 18.76
CA PRO A 488 6.49 -10.89 19.90
C PRO A 488 7.72 -11.81 20.03
#